data_d2cc88571b22c99ec88dfab00c386a58
#
_entry.id   d2cc88571b22c99ec88dfab00c386a58
#
_cell.length_a   1.000
_cell.length_b   1.000
_cell.length_c   1.000
_cell.angle_alpha   90.00
_cell.angle_beta   90.00
_cell.angle_gamma   90.00
#
_symmetry.space_group_name_H-M   'P 1'
#
loop_
_entity.id
_entity.type
_entity.pdbx_description
1 polymer ?
#
loop_
_entity_poly.entity_id
_entity_poly.type
_entity_poly.pdbx_seq_one_letter_code
_entity_poly.pdbx_strand_id
1 'polypeptide(L)'
;MQEKGIELIEAGVYDQIEKTINPVIEAQAEIVVYDLLVLSDQPDELVDIINRIQQSRNGAKIIFLAAGKGTNTPVIDKLLKAGYVNFVLESTYGAKKTKFARCLTNYYESNAGNVNQELKEADLPHELHFIAFAGTQSRIGTTTQALQYAGYLADCGEKVCYVEETSDGFPHCLLGLYQYAVETGDCITYAGIPMYERKPMQELLKMDYEYFVLDMGSMKQEQFLSTLFFDSRVKRVIVAGAKPQEWIHTKTARANVLCRDAAYIISFASNEDIVGISSSFANPPLFAAWIPDMFARDQEDLKAGYGYLFSEDRKKKKSVSESDTGKHRKHSRSSRAGRTS
;
A
#
# COMPACT_ATOMS: atom_id res chain seq x y z
N MET A 1 15.95 -27.74 -1.01
CA MET A 1 16.16 -27.40 -2.42
C MET A 1 16.39 -28.64 -3.28
N GLN A 2 17.20 -29.59 -2.85
CA GLN A 2 17.42 -30.86 -3.60
C GLN A 2 16.12 -31.63 -3.93
N GLU A 3 15.08 -31.52 -3.10
CA GLU A 3 13.77 -32.19 -3.33
C GLU A 3 13.01 -31.67 -4.58
N LYS A 4 13.43 -30.52 -5.16
CA LYS A 4 12.77 -29.91 -6.34
C LYS A 4 13.68 -29.84 -7.58
N GLY A 5 14.82 -30.52 -7.57
CA GLY A 5 15.74 -30.52 -8.70
C GLY A 5 16.42 -29.16 -8.97
N ILE A 6 16.53 -28.29 -7.93
CA ILE A 6 17.21 -27.00 -8.04
C ILE A 6 18.69 -27.21 -7.75
N GLU A 7 19.55 -26.91 -8.72
CA GLU A 7 20.98 -26.85 -8.52
C GLU A 7 21.35 -25.62 -7.70
N LEU A 8 22.11 -25.82 -6.63
CA LEU A 8 22.60 -24.74 -5.77
C LEU A 8 24.07 -24.43 -6.12
N ILE A 9 24.30 -23.19 -6.55
CA ILE A 9 25.65 -22.65 -6.76
C ILE A 9 25.93 -21.69 -5.61
N GLU A 10 26.96 -21.98 -4.81
CA GLU A 10 27.42 -21.10 -3.75
C GLU A 10 28.39 -20.08 -4.34
N ALA A 11 28.00 -18.82 -4.39
CA ALA A 11 28.79 -17.73 -4.95
C ALA A 11 29.87 -17.20 -3.98
N GLY A 12 29.81 -17.58 -2.71
CA GLY A 12 30.72 -17.16 -1.65
C GLY A 12 30.07 -16.32 -0.55
N VAL A 13 30.87 -15.96 0.46
CA VAL A 13 30.43 -15.09 1.57
C VAL A 13 31.09 -13.73 1.40
N TYR A 14 30.31 -12.69 1.22
CA TYR A 14 30.77 -11.33 0.99
C TYR A 14 30.12 -10.37 2.00
N ASP A 15 30.90 -9.45 2.51
CA ASP A 15 30.47 -8.39 3.43
C ASP A 15 29.93 -7.14 2.70
N GLN A 16 30.23 -7.03 1.41
CA GLN A 16 29.79 -5.94 0.53
C GLN A 16 29.15 -6.51 -0.75
N ILE A 17 28.02 -5.97 -1.13
CA ILE A 17 27.25 -6.45 -2.27
C ILE A 17 27.98 -6.24 -3.61
N GLU A 18 28.80 -5.21 -3.74
CA GLU A 18 29.56 -4.94 -4.96
C GLU A 18 30.46 -6.13 -5.35
N LYS A 19 31.01 -6.83 -4.35
CA LYS A 19 31.86 -8.02 -4.56
C LYS A 19 31.10 -9.21 -5.15
N THR A 20 29.74 -9.18 -5.10
CA THR A 20 28.88 -10.25 -5.62
C THR A 20 28.54 -10.08 -7.11
N ILE A 21 28.82 -8.92 -7.71
CA ILE A 21 28.39 -8.60 -9.09
C ILE A 21 28.92 -9.62 -10.08
N ASN A 22 30.23 -9.80 -10.14
CA ASN A 22 30.87 -10.72 -11.10
C ASN A 22 30.45 -12.17 -10.85
N PRO A 23 30.54 -12.73 -9.62
CA PRO A 23 30.09 -14.09 -9.34
C PRO A 23 28.62 -14.35 -9.74
N VAL A 24 27.73 -13.41 -9.50
CA VAL A 24 26.31 -13.55 -9.84
C VAL A 24 26.07 -13.51 -11.36
N ILE A 25 26.80 -12.65 -12.07
CA ILE A 25 26.70 -12.54 -13.53
C ILE A 25 27.27 -13.81 -14.18
N GLU A 26 28.42 -14.31 -13.72
CA GLU A 26 29.07 -15.49 -14.25
C GLU A 26 28.29 -16.78 -13.98
N ALA A 27 27.67 -16.90 -12.80
CA ALA A 27 26.89 -18.08 -12.43
C ALA A 27 25.62 -18.27 -13.29
N GLN A 28 25.17 -17.27 -13.99
CA GLN A 28 23.95 -17.28 -14.82
C GLN A 28 22.71 -17.85 -14.11
N ALA A 29 22.64 -17.70 -12.78
CA ALA A 29 21.57 -18.24 -11.98
C ALA A 29 20.21 -17.60 -12.31
N GLU A 30 19.14 -18.41 -12.36
CA GLU A 30 17.76 -17.93 -12.52
C GLU A 30 17.22 -17.28 -11.25
N ILE A 31 17.78 -17.69 -10.10
CA ILE A 31 17.39 -17.19 -8.78
C ILE A 31 18.66 -16.79 -8.03
N VAL A 32 18.68 -15.57 -7.52
CA VAL A 32 19.77 -15.05 -6.68
C VAL A 32 19.24 -14.86 -5.27
N VAL A 33 19.96 -15.36 -4.28
CA VAL A 33 19.57 -15.26 -2.87
C VAL A 33 20.62 -14.45 -2.13
N TYR A 34 20.21 -13.35 -1.53
CA TYR A 34 21.05 -12.50 -0.69
C TYR A 34 20.70 -12.67 0.78
N ASP A 35 21.67 -12.91 1.63
CA ASP A 35 21.52 -12.80 3.07
C ASP A 35 21.90 -11.39 3.54
N LEU A 36 20.87 -10.59 3.84
CA LEU A 36 21.03 -9.21 4.30
C LEU A 36 21.62 -9.09 5.72
N LEU A 37 21.80 -10.21 6.44
CA LEU A 37 22.45 -10.19 7.75
C LEU A 37 23.98 -10.07 7.64
N VAL A 38 24.54 -10.49 6.50
CA VAL A 38 26.00 -10.53 6.26
C VAL A 38 26.47 -9.25 5.59
N LEU A 39 25.59 -8.58 4.84
CA LEU A 39 25.94 -7.37 4.09
C LEU A 39 26.00 -6.14 5.01
N SER A 40 27.07 -5.35 4.86
CA SER A 40 27.35 -4.13 5.64
C SER A 40 27.11 -2.84 4.85
N ASP A 41 26.63 -2.96 3.61
CA ASP A 41 26.40 -1.83 2.73
C ASP A 41 25.35 -0.86 3.26
N GLN A 42 25.47 0.42 2.89
CA GLN A 42 24.42 1.40 3.14
C GLN A 42 23.18 1.06 2.30
N PRO A 43 21.97 1.31 2.82
CA PRO A 43 20.74 0.90 2.13
C PRO A 43 20.59 1.42 0.70
N ASP A 44 21.05 2.64 0.40
CA ASP A 44 20.96 3.21 -0.95
C ASP A 44 21.93 2.53 -1.92
N GLU A 45 23.17 2.33 -1.49
CA GLU A 45 24.22 1.66 -2.26
C GLU A 45 23.81 0.22 -2.59
N LEU A 46 23.28 -0.49 -1.59
CA LEU A 46 22.79 -1.86 -1.76
C LEU A 46 21.68 -1.92 -2.83
N VAL A 47 20.70 -1.01 -2.78
CA VAL A 47 19.61 -0.97 -3.77
C VAL A 47 20.14 -0.66 -5.17
N ASP A 48 21.06 0.29 -5.30
CA ASP A 48 21.64 0.67 -6.59
C ASP A 48 22.40 -0.50 -7.24
N ILE A 49 23.17 -1.23 -6.45
CA ILE A 49 23.91 -2.39 -6.95
C ILE A 49 22.96 -3.52 -7.34
N ILE A 50 21.95 -3.82 -6.52
CA ILE A 50 20.93 -4.82 -6.85
C ILE A 50 20.20 -4.47 -8.15
N ASN A 51 19.83 -3.20 -8.34
CA ASN A 51 19.22 -2.74 -9.58
C ASN A 51 20.15 -2.95 -10.80
N ARG A 52 21.44 -2.70 -10.66
CA ARG A 52 22.45 -2.97 -11.72
C ARG A 52 22.54 -4.46 -12.03
N ILE A 53 22.56 -5.32 -11.01
CA ILE A 53 22.55 -6.77 -11.18
C ILE A 53 21.26 -7.22 -11.89
N GLN A 54 20.11 -6.73 -11.47
CA GLN A 54 18.83 -7.04 -12.09
C GLN A 54 18.76 -6.60 -13.57
N GLN A 55 19.32 -5.45 -13.92
CA GLN A 55 19.42 -4.98 -15.30
C GLN A 55 20.36 -5.86 -16.15
N SER A 56 21.47 -6.28 -15.58
CA SER A 56 22.44 -7.16 -16.26
C SER A 56 21.93 -8.61 -16.40
N ARG A 57 21.04 -9.01 -15.52
CA ARG A 57 20.44 -10.37 -15.44
C ARG A 57 18.92 -10.26 -15.60
N ASN A 58 18.47 -9.78 -16.76
CA ASN A 58 17.05 -9.58 -17.05
C ASN A 58 16.25 -10.86 -16.82
N GLY A 59 15.34 -10.82 -15.86
CA GLY A 59 14.47 -11.95 -15.49
C GLY A 59 14.98 -12.83 -14.34
N ALA A 60 16.18 -12.62 -13.79
CA ALA A 60 16.60 -13.32 -12.59
C ALA A 60 15.74 -12.91 -11.40
N LYS A 61 15.26 -13.90 -10.64
CA LYS A 61 14.49 -13.67 -9.41
C LYS A 61 15.44 -13.40 -8.25
N ILE A 62 15.22 -12.32 -7.52
CA ILE A 62 16.01 -11.99 -6.33
C ILE A 62 15.19 -12.28 -5.08
N ILE A 63 15.78 -13.04 -4.14
CA ILE A 63 15.18 -13.36 -2.83
C ILE A 63 16.12 -12.87 -1.73
N PHE A 64 15.56 -12.20 -0.72
CA PHE A 64 16.31 -11.67 0.40
C PHE A 64 16.04 -12.47 1.67
N LEU A 65 17.10 -12.97 2.31
CA LEU A 65 17.05 -13.54 3.65
C LEU A 65 17.41 -12.44 4.65
N ALA A 66 16.56 -12.21 5.63
CA ALA A 66 16.76 -11.20 6.67
C ALA A 66 16.15 -11.65 8.00
N ALA A 67 16.49 -12.86 8.43
CA ALA A 67 15.91 -13.51 9.60
C ALA A 67 16.00 -12.63 10.86
N GLY A 68 14.86 -12.41 11.52
CA GLY A 68 14.78 -11.60 12.74
C GLY A 68 14.86 -10.08 12.52
N LYS A 69 15.05 -9.59 11.28
CA LYS A 69 14.89 -8.18 10.98
C LYS A 69 13.43 -7.87 10.73
N GLY A 70 12.93 -6.78 11.33
CA GLY A 70 11.58 -6.29 11.03
C GLY A 70 11.53 -5.64 9.65
N THR A 71 10.33 -5.59 9.08
CA THR A 71 10.05 -4.90 7.81
C THR A 71 10.35 -3.39 7.85
N ASN A 72 10.44 -2.81 9.05
CA ASN A 72 10.79 -1.39 9.27
C ASN A 72 12.32 -1.12 9.23
N THR A 73 13.14 -2.10 8.91
CA THR A 73 14.59 -1.88 8.76
C THR A 73 14.82 -1.02 7.52
N PRO A 74 15.67 0.02 7.56
CA PRO A 74 15.88 0.94 6.42
C PRO A 74 16.23 0.24 5.10
N VAL A 75 17.00 -0.85 5.15
CA VAL A 75 17.36 -1.62 3.96
C VAL A 75 16.16 -2.33 3.33
N ILE A 76 15.30 -2.94 4.14
CA ILE A 76 14.10 -3.64 3.66
C ILE A 76 13.11 -2.61 3.10
N ASP A 77 12.91 -1.49 3.78
CA ASP A 77 12.05 -0.40 3.33
C ASP A 77 12.46 0.14 1.95
N LYS A 78 13.76 0.37 1.74
CA LYS A 78 14.27 0.84 0.45
C LYS A 78 14.14 -0.21 -0.67
N LEU A 79 14.37 -1.49 -0.35
CA LEU A 79 14.15 -2.58 -1.31
C LEU A 79 12.68 -2.72 -1.70
N LEU A 80 11.75 -2.58 -0.74
CA LEU A 80 10.31 -2.55 -1.02
C LEU A 80 9.94 -1.38 -1.93
N LYS A 81 10.45 -0.18 -1.65
CA LYS A 81 10.26 1.01 -2.50
C LYS A 81 10.81 0.82 -3.92
N ALA A 82 11.88 0.06 -4.07
CA ALA A 82 12.46 -0.32 -5.36
C ALA A 82 11.65 -1.43 -6.08
N GLY A 83 10.62 -2.02 -5.44
CA GLY A 83 9.75 -3.02 -6.05
C GLY A 83 10.13 -4.47 -5.77
N TYR A 84 11.09 -4.72 -4.89
CA TYR A 84 11.44 -6.07 -4.48
C TYR A 84 10.46 -6.60 -3.43
N VAL A 85 9.96 -7.81 -3.62
CA VAL A 85 8.87 -8.38 -2.79
C VAL A 85 9.21 -9.72 -2.14
N ASN A 86 10.30 -10.36 -2.54
CA ASN A 86 10.66 -11.70 -2.09
C ASN A 86 11.57 -11.65 -0.87
N PHE A 87 10.98 -11.56 0.32
CA PHE A 87 11.68 -11.54 1.60
C PHE A 87 11.36 -12.76 2.45
N VAL A 88 12.37 -13.30 3.13
CA VAL A 88 12.27 -14.34 4.15
C VAL A 88 12.78 -13.77 5.47
N LEU A 89 11.87 -13.32 6.32
CA LEU A 89 12.16 -12.61 7.57
C LEU A 89 12.06 -13.53 8.79
N GLU A 90 11.50 -14.70 8.63
CA GLU A 90 11.25 -15.68 9.67
C GLU A 90 12.57 -16.18 10.31
N SER A 91 12.53 -16.42 11.63
CA SER A 91 13.69 -16.93 12.38
C SER A 91 13.69 -18.46 12.48
N THR A 92 12.53 -19.12 12.50
CA THR A 92 12.43 -20.58 12.63
C THR A 92 12.57 -21.31 11.31
N TYR A 93 13.21 -22.49 11.31
CA TYR A 93 13.48 -23.26 10.08
C TYR A 93 12.21 -23.60 9.28
N GLY A 94 11.15 -24.05 9.94
CA GLY A 94 9.89 -24.42 9.27
C GLY A 94 9.24 -23.25 8.57
N ALA A 95 9.16 -22.07 9.23
CA ALA A 95 8.62 -20.85 8.66
C ALA A 95 9.50 -20.34 7.50
N LYS A 96 10.83 -20.34 7.64
CA LYS A 96 11.77 -20.01 6.55
C LYS A 96 11.54 -20.87 5.32
N LYS A 97 11.43 -22.21 5.50
CA LYS A 97 11.20 -23.16 4.39
C LYS A 97 9.90 -22.83 3.64
N THR A 98 8.81 -22.58 4.38
CA THR A 98 7.51 -22.25 3.80
C THR A 98 7.56 -20.93 3.04
N LYS A 99 8.12 -19.88 3.64
CA LYS A 99 8.24 -18.55 3.04
C LYS A 99 9.11 -18.58 1.80
N PHE A 100 10.28 -19.23 1.89
CA PHE A 100 11.19 -19.40 0.77
C PHE A 100 10.51 -20.13 -0.41
N ALA A 101 9.74 -21.19 -0.14
CA ALA A 101 8.99 -21.91 -1.17
C ALA A 101 7.97 -20.99 -1.88
N ARG A 102 7.33 -20.07 -1.16
CA ARG A 102 6.43 -19.06 -1.75
C ARG A 102 7.19 -18.06 -2.63
N CYS A 103 8.38 -17.61 -2.20
CA CYS A 103 9.23 -16.76 -3.04
C CYS A 103 9.59 -17.45 -4.37
N LEU A 104 9.84 -18.76 -4.37
CA LEU A 104 10.16 -19.53 -5.58
C LEU A 104 8.99 -19.60 -6.58
N THR A 105 7.73 -19.53 -6.12
CA THR A 105 6.53 -19.74 -6.94
C THR A 105 5.88 -18.45 -7.46
N ASN A 106 6.55 -17.31 -7.46
CA ASN A 106 6.01 -15.99 -7.82
C ASN A 106 4.80 -15.56 -6.95
N TYR A 107 4.63 -16.19 -5.79
CA TYR A 107 3.48 -15.91 -4.92
C TYR A 107 3.37 -14.43 -4.55
N TYR A 108 4.50 -13.80 -4.23
CA TYR A 108 4.53 -12.40 -3.81
C TYR A 108 4.43 -11.41 -4.98
N GLU A 109 4.95 -11.76 -6.15
CA GLU A 109 4.77 -10.96 -7.37
C GLU A 109 3.30 -10.97 -7.83
N SER A 110 2.62 -12.11 -7.65
CA SER A 110 1.20 -12.26 -8.00
C SER A 110 0.25 -11.69 -6.96
N ASN A 111 0.70 -11.58 -5.68
CA ASN A 111 -0.09 -11.13 -4.54
C ASN A 111 0.69 -10.02 -3.80
N ALA A 112 0.92 -8.91 -4.46
CA ALA A 112 1.82 -7.85 -4.03
C ALA A 112 1.50 -7.21 -2.65
N GLY A 113 0.37 -7.52 -2.02
CA GLY A 113 0.02 -7.10 -0.66
C GLY A 113 0.51 -8.01 0.47
N ASN A 114 0.98 -9.23 0.17
CA ASN A 114 1.24 -10.25 1.21
C ASN A 114 2.67 -10.23 1.78
N VAL A 115 3.48 -9.21 1.49
CA VAL A 115 4.85 -9.10 2.01
C VAL A 115 4.87 -8.91 3.54
N ASN A 116 3.79 -8.40 4.11
CA ASN A 116 3.68 -8.01 5.53
C ASN A 116 2.73 -8.90 6.35
N GLN A 117 2.60 -10.18 6.07
CA GLN A 117 1.82 -11.10 6.92
C GLN A 117 2.34 -11.26 8.37
N GLU A 118 3.29 -10.44 8.82
CA GLU A 118 3.74 -10.43 10.22
C GLU A 118 2.95 -9.50 11.14
N LEU A 119 2.11 -8.63 10.60
CA LEU A 119 1.01 -8.14 11.42
C LEU A 119 0.05 -9.34 11.52
N LYS A 120 0.15 -10.10 12.63
CA LYS A 120 -0.82 -11.14 13.00
C LYS A 120 -2.17 -10.66 12.50
N GLU A 121 -2.85 -11.47 11.70
CA GLU A 121 -4.26 -11.31 11.42
C GLU A 121 -4.97 -11.04 12.75
N ALA A 122 -4.95 -9.79 13.19
CA ALA A 122 -5.97 -9.34 14.11
C ALA A 122 -7.23 -9.53 13.31
N ASP A 123 -8.17 -10.33 13.80
CA ASP A 123 -9.51 -10.44 13.26
C ASP A 123 -10.04 -9.01 13.10
N LEU A 124 -9.79 -8.43 11.91
CA LEU A 124 -10.36 -7.13 11.58
C LEU A 124 -11.87 -7.35 11.53
N PRO A 125 -12.65 -6.58 12.28
CA PRO A 125 -14.07 -6.53 12.03
C PRO A 125 -14.25 -6.35 10.52
N HIS A 126 -15.11 -7.15 9.88
CA HIS A 126 -15.32 -7.17 8.42
C HIS A 126 -15.75 -5.82 7.80
N GLU A 127 -15.75 -4.75 8.59
CA GLU A 127 -16.26 -3.43 8.28
C GLU A 127 -15.19 -2.34 8.24
N LEU A 128 -13.91 -2.62 8.57
CA LEU A 128 -12.85 -1.61 8.59
C LEU A 128 -12.20 -1.43 7.22
N HIS A 129 -12.10 -0.18 6.79
CA HIS A 129 -11.52 0.21 5.52
C HIS A 129 -10.31 1.11 5.73
N PHE A 130 -9.13 0.65 5.33
CA PHE A 130 -7.90 1.45 5.32
C PHE A 130 -7.61 1.90 3.90
N ILE A 131 -7.59 3.22 3.67
CA ILE A 131 -7.33 3.81 2.35
C ILE A 131 -6.11 4.72 2.47
N ALA A 132 -4.99 4.32 1.87
CA ALA A 132 -3.74 5.06 1.95
C ALA A 132 -3.49 5.85 0.67
N PHE A 133 -3.28 7.14 0.82
CA PHE A 133 -2.91 8.08 -0.23
C PHE A 133 -1.41 8.32 -0.20
N ALA A 134 -0.72 8.05 -1.31
CA ALA A 134 0.71 8.31 -1.45
C ALA A 134 1.00 9.10 -2.73
N GLY A 135 1.81 10.13 -2.62
CA GLY A 135 2.23 10.95 -3.75
C GLY A 135 3.44 10.36 -4.47
N THR A 136 3.46 10.41 -5.80
CA THR A 136 4.66 10.03 -6.57
C THR A 136 5.84 10.98 -6.33
N GLN A 137 5.57 12.15 -5.79
CA GLN A 137 6.55 13.16 -5.38
C GLN A 137 5.93 14.13 -4.36
N SER A 138 6.76 14.94 -3.71
CA SER A 138 6.29 15.99 -2.80
C SER A 138 5.49 17.07 -3.54
N ARG A 139 4.54 17.68 -2.84
CA ARG A 139 3.69 18.78 -3.35
C ARG A 139 2.79 18.43 -4.53
N ILE A 140 2.48 17.15 -4.72
CA ILE A 140 1.57 16.69 -5.78
C ILE A 140 0.09 16.72 -5.37
N GLY A 141 -0.21 17.13 -4.14
CA GLY A 141 -1.57 17.24 -3.61
C GLY A 141 -2.04 16.01 -2.82
N THR A 142 -1.13 15.17 -2.31
CA THR A 142 -1.47 13.96 -1.55
C THR A 142 -2.38 14.27 -0.37
N THR A 143 -1.98 15.17 0.52
CA THR A 143 -2.76 15.62 1.67
C THR A 143 -4.11 16.20 1.27
N THR A 144 -4.15 17.01 0.21
CA THR A 144 -5.40 17.59 -0.31
C THR A 144 -6.38 16.48 -0.74
N GLN A 145 -5.91 15.50 -1.51
CA GLN A 145 -6.76 14.40 -1.98
C GLN A 145 -7.22 13.49 -0.83
N ALA A 146 -6.36 13.22 0.15
CA ALA A 146 -6.71 12.45 1.33
C ALA A 146 -7.80 13.15 2.16
N LEU A 147 -7.66 14.46 2.42
CA LEU A 147 -8.64 15.24 3.18
C LEU A 147 -9.97 15.41 2.44
N GLN A 148 -9.93 15.68 1.14
CA GLN A 148 -11.14 15.77 0.33
C GLN A 148 -11.89 14.44 0.28
N TYR A 149 -11.16 13.31 0.22
CA TYR A 149 -11.78 11.98 0.28
C TYR A 149 -12.38 11.69 1.67
N ALA A 150 -11.67 12.05 2.76
CA ALA A 150 -12.20 11.92 4.11
C ALA A 150 -13.47 12.77 4.30
N GLY A 151 -13.45 14.01 3.79
CA GLY A 151 -14.64 14.89 3.77
C GLY A 151 -15.81 14.30 2.99
N TYR A 152 -15.54 13.73 1.82
CA TYR A 152 -16.55 13.04 1.01
C TYR A 152 -17.20 11.86 1.77
N LEU A 153 -16.40 11.04 2.44
CA LEU A 153 -16.89 9.92 3.26
C LEU A 153 -17.76 10.43 4.44
N ALA A 154 -17.32 11.50 5.11
CA ALA A 154 -18.09 12.13 6.19
C ALA A 154 -19.46 12.65 5.69
N ASP A 155 -19.51 13.26 4.51
CA ASP A 155 -20.76 13.71 3.88
C ASP A 155 -21.66 12.55 3.45
N CYS A 156 -21.09 11.38 3.17
CA CYS A 156 -21.84 10.13 2.97
C CYS A 156 -22.37 9.52 4.26
N GLY A 157 -22.07 10.11 5.43
CA GLY A 157 -22.49 9.63 6.75
C GLY A 157 -21.63 8.46 7.28
N GLU A 158 -20.45 8.23 6.71
CA GLU A 158 -19.55 7.18 7.17
C GLU A 158 -18.73 7.64 8.37
N LYS A 159 -18.41 6.72 9.28
CA LYS A 159 -17.52 6.98 10.42
C LYS A 159 -16.07 6.98 9.91
N VAL A 160 -15.53 8.15 9.62
CA VAL A 160 -14.20 8.33 9.02
C VAL A 160 -13.28 9.14 9.90
N CYS A 161 -12.00 8.82 9.90
CA CYS A 161 -10.94 9.70 10.37
C CYS A 161 -9.81 9.81 9.33
N TYR A 162 -9.09 10.91 9.40
CA TYR A 162 -7.84 11.14 8.69
C TYR A 162 -6.66 10.86 9.62
N VAL A 163 -5.63 10.19 9.12
CA VAL A 163 -4.40 9.91 9.86
C VAL A 163 -3.21 10.35 9.03
N GLU A 164 -2.43 11.28 9.57
CA GLU A 164 -1.17 11.68 8.97
C GLU A 164 -0.07 10.67 9.33
N GLU A 165 0.48 9.98 8.35
CA GLU A 165 1.58 9.03 8.52
C GLU A 165 2.96 9.66 8.24
N THR A 166 2.99 10.95 7.87
CA THR A 166 4.22 11.75 7.80
C THR A 166 4.60 12.29 9.18
N SER A 167 5.69 13.02 9.27
CA SER A 167 6.10 13.72 10.50
C SER A 167 5.98 15.24 10.36
N ASP A 168 5.12 15.71 9.44
CA ASP A 168 5.02 17.14 9.13
C ASP A 168 4.17 17.90 10.15
N GLY A 169 3.36 17.18 10.96
CA GLY A 169 2.52 17.77 12.02
C GLY A 169 1.37 18.60 11.44
N PHE A 170 0.86 18.22 10.27
CA PHE A 170 -0.20 18.95 9.58
C PHE A 170 -1.44 19.18 10.46
N PRO A 171 -2.00 18.19 11.19
CA PRO A 171 -3.17 18.42 12.02
C PRO A 171 -2.95 19.54 13.07
N HIS A 172 -1.79 19.58 13.72
CA HIS A 172 -1.46 20.62 14.71
C HIS A 172 -1.32 22.01 14.09
N CYS A 173 -0.86 22.10 12.82
CA CYS A 173 -0.79 23.39 12.13
C CYS A 173 -2.18 24.05 11.97
N LEU A 174 -3.26 23.27 11.96
CA LEU A 174 -4.62 23.79 11.81
C LEU A 174 -5.03 24.61 13.03
N LEU A 175 -4.59 24.26 14.25
CA LEU A 175 -4.90 24.98 15.47
C LEU A 175 -4.42 26.45 15.43
N GLY A 176 -3.29 26.68 14.75
CA GLY A 176 -2.74 28.03 14.58
C GLY A 176 -3.33 28.82 13.43
N LEU A 177 -3.95 28.16 12.46
CA LEU A 177 -4.41 28.78 11.22
C LEU A 177 -5.94 28.94 11.14
N TYR A 178 -6.69 28.05 11.77
CA TYR A 178 -8.15 27.98 11.63
C TYR A 178 -8.86 28.10 12.96
N GLN A 179 -9.67 29.13 13.11
CA GLN A 179 -10.38 29.47 14.36
C GLN A 179 -11.28 28.34 14.90
N TYR A 180 -11.79 27.47 14.02
CA TYR A 180 -12.73 26.40 14.39
C TYR A 180 -12.05 25.03 14.47
N ALA A 181 -10.72 24.96 14.42
CA ALA A 181 -10.00 23.74 14.73
C ALA A 181 -10.02 23.50 16.24
N VAL A 182 -10.41 22.31 16.64
CA VAL A 182 -10.57 21.92 18.06
C VAL A 182 -9.69 20.71 18.36
N GLU A 183 -8.87 20.82 19.41
CA GLU A 183 -8.07 19.73 19.94
C GLU A 183 -8.82 19.02 21.08
N THR A 184 -8.90 17.70 21.03
CA THR A 184 -9.47 16.85 22.08
C THR A 184 -8.59 15.63 22.28
N GLY A 185 -7.77 15.66 23.32
CA GLY A 185 -6.75 14.62 23.53
C GLY A 185 -5.70 14.66 22.43
N ASP A 186 -5.58 13.60 21.67
CA ASP A 186 -4.67 13.46 20.52
C ASP A 186 -5.39 13.61 19.16
N CYS A 187 -6.65 14.03 19.18
CA CYS A 187 -7.48 14.26 18.02
C CYS A 187 -7.64 15.76 17.76
N ILE A 188 -7.40 16.17 16.53
CA ILE A 188 -7.71 17.52 16.05
C ILE A 188 -8.88 17.41 15.08
N THR A 189 -9.96 18.11 15.38
CA THR A 189 -11.15 18.12 14.54
C THR A 189 -11.27 19.47 13.83
N TYR A 190 -11.37 19.44 12.50
CA TYR A 190 -11.67 20.61 11.68
C TYR A 190 -12.61 20.24 10.54
N ALA A 191 -13.52 21.11 10.20
CA ALA A 191 -14.54 20.87 9.18
C ALA A 191 -15.28 19.53 9.36
N GLY A 192 -15.45 19.06 10.62
CA GLY A 192 -16.10 17.78 10.95
C GLY A 192 -15.29 16.54 10.61
N ILE A 193 -14.01 16.67 10.29
CA ILE A 193 -13.10 15.55 10.08
C ILE A 193 -12.20 15.41 11.31
N PRO A 194 -12.28 14.28 12.04
CA PRO A 194 -11.31 13.93 13.07
C PRO A 194 -9.96 13.58 12.42
N MET A 195 -8.89 14.17 12.91
CA MET A 195 -7.54 14.01 12.37
C MET A 195 -6.58 13.60 13.48
N TYR A 196 -5.73 12.67 13.17
CA TYR A 196 -4.70 12.16 14.05
C TYR A 196 -3.34 12.27 13.39
N GLU A 197 -2.30 12.51 14.18
CA GLU A 197 -0.94 12.26 13.76
C GLU A 197 -0.66 10.76 13.87
N ARG A 198 0.45 10.32 13.27
CA ARG A 198 0.88 8.93 13.16
C ARG A 198 0.42 8.02 14.31
N LYS A 199 -0.34 7.00 13.96
CA LYS A 199 -0.86 6.00 14.89
C LYS A 199 -0.47 4.59 14.44
N PRO A 200 0.04 3.75 15.35
CA PRO A 200 0.22 2.33 15.05
C PRO A 200 -1.09 1.68 14.61
N MET A 201 -1.05 0.79 13.62
CA MET A 201 -2.22 0.06 13.13
C MET A 201 -3.03 -0.58 14.26
N GLN A 202 -2.36 -1.10 15.30
CA GLN A 202 -3.01 -1.73 16.46
C GLN A 202 -3.85 -0.74 17.29
N GLU A 203 -3.52 0.53 17.29
CA GLU A 203 -4.31 1.59 17.93
C GLU A 203 -5.50 1.97 17.04
N LEU A 204 -5.28 2.13 15.73
CA LEU A 204 -6.35 2.40 14.77
C LEU A 204 -7.45 1.34 14.84
N LEU A 205 -7.10 0.06 14.96
CA LEU A 205 -8.05 -1.05 15.09
C LEU A 205 -8.96 -0.98 16.34
N LYS A 206 -8.61 -0.19 17.34
CA LYS A 206 -9.39 0.00 18.57
C LYS A 206 -10.28 1.23 18.55
N MET A 207 -10.12 2.07 17.53
CA MET A 207 -10.89 3.32 17.40
C MET A 207 -12.27 3.05 16.80
N ASP A 208 -13.26 3.87 17.17
CA ASP A 208 -14.65 3.74 16.67
C ASP A 208 -14.85 4.44 15.32
N TYR A 209 -14.06 4.03 14.32
CA TYR A 209 -14.20 4.45 12.91
C TYR A 209 -14.31 3.24 12.00
N GLU A 210 -15.01 3.41 10.87
CA GLU A 210 -15.12 2.40 9.82
C GLU A 210 -14.11 2.65 8.69
N TYR A 211 -13.77 3.92 8.46
CA TYR A 211 -12.87 4.36 7.41
C TYR A 211 -11.67 5.10 7.99
N PHE A 212 -10.49 4.64 7.65
CA PHE A 212 -9.21 5.26 8.00
C PHE A 212 -8.54 5.75 6.73
N VAL A 213 -8.50 7.07 6.56
CA VAL A 213 -7.83 7.71 5.41
C VAL A 213 -6.42 8.08 5.85
N LEU A 214 -5.44 7.33 5.33
CA LEU A 214 -4.03 7.46 5.69
C LEU A 214 -3.32 8.37 4.68
N ASP A 215 -2.77 9.49 5.13
CA ASP A 215 -1.90 10.34 4.32
C ASP A 215 -0.45 9.90 4.50
N MET A 216 0.08 9.21 3.52
CA MET A 216 1.42 8.65 3.53
C MET A 216 2.49 9.65 3.06
N GLY A 217 2.08 10.85 2.63
CA GLY A 217 2.99 11.82 2.04
C GLY A 217 3.55 11.37 0.70
N SER A 218 4.84 11.66 0.44
CA SER A 218 5.51 11.28 -0.80
C SER A 218 6.23 9.95 -0.68
N MET A 219 6.06 9.07 -1.67
CA MET A 219 6.80 7.80 -1.77
C MET A 219 8.33 7.97 -1.85
N LYS A 220 8.81 9.19 -2.08
CA LYS A 220 10.25 9.52 -2.14
C LYS A 220 10.82 10.00 -0.82
N GLN A 221 9.99 10.25 0.19
CA GLN A 221 10.48 10.66 1.51
C GLN A 221 11.14 9.48 2.21
N GLU A 222 12.21 9.74 2.96
CA GLU A 222 12.92 8.71 3.73
C GLU A 222 12.03 8.05 4.79
N GLN A 223 11.15 8.81 5.41
CA GLN A 223 10.20 8.36 6.42
C GLN A 223 8.96 7.67 5.84
N PHE A 224 8.86 7.46 4.52
CA PHE A 224 7.71 6.80 3.93
C PHE A 224 7.53 5.38 4.47
N LEU A 225 6.36 5.10 5.08
CA LEU A 225 6.06 3.79 5.68
C LEU A 225 5.59 2.80 4.63
N SER A 226 6.53 2.29 3.83
CA SER A 226 6.21 1.33 2.76
C SER A 226 5.56 0.05 3.28
N THR A 227 5.90 -0.41 4.48
CA THR A 227 5.29 -1.59 5.10
C THR A 227 3.80 -1.41 5.34
N LEU A 228 3.38 -0.22 5.80
CA LEU A 228 1.97 0.12 5.98
C LEU A 228 1.27 0.29 4.62
N PHE A 229 1.86 1.06 3.71
CA PHE A 229 1.28 1.32 2.39
C PHE A 229 1.06 0.05 1.56
N PHE A 230 1.97 -0.93 1.68
CA PHE A 230 1.90 -2.19 0.95
C PHE A 230 1.23 -3.34 1.75
N ASP A 231 0.62 -3.05 2.91
CA ASP A 231 -0.20 -4.03 3.63
C ASP A 231 -1.40 -4.46 2.76
N SER A 232 -1.71 -5.75 2.75
CA SER A 232 -2.79 -6.32 1.93
C SER A 232 -4.20 -5.82 2.30
N ARG A 233 -4.37 -5.32 3.51
CA ARG A 233 -5.62 -4.77 4.04
C ARG A 233 -5.84 -3.32 3.62
N VAL A 234 -4.81 -2.67 3.08
CA VAL A 234 -4.82 -1.26 2.73
C VAL A 234 -5.13 -1.09 1.24
N LYS A 235 -6.19 -0.36 0.93
CA LYS A 235 -6.49 0.11 -0.42
C LYS A 235 -5.54 1.26 -0.76
N ARG A 236 -4.78 1.11 -1.81
CA ARG A 236 -3.77 2.07 -2.23
C ARG A 236 -4.33 3.06 -3.23
N VAL A 237 -4.10 4.34 -2.97
CA VAL A 237 -4.40 5.43 -3.90
C VAL A 237 -3.10 6.20 -4.15
N ILE A 238 -2.67 6.28 -5.39
CA ILE A 238 -1.45 6.98 -5.79
C ILE A 238 -1.83 8.31 -6.42
N VAL A 239 -1.40 9.40 -5.79
CA VAL A 239 -1.56 10.75 -6.32
C VAL A 239 -0.35 11.09 -7.18
N ALA A 240 -0.59 11.42 -8.44
CA ALA A 240 0.44 11.63 -9.44
C ALA A 240 0.17 12.91 -10.25
N GLY A 241 1.19 13.42 -10.92
CA GLY A 241 1.08 14.62 -11.73
C GLY A 241 0.98 14.32 -13.21
N ALA A 242 0.40 15.28 -13.94
CA ALA A 242 0.19 15.21 -15.39
C ALA A 242 1.34 15.76 -16.21
N LYS A 243 2.16 16.66 -15.65
CA LYS A 243 3.19 17.35 -16.42
C LYS A 243 4.36 16.43 -16.82
N PRO A 244 5.07 16.68 -17.90
CA PRO A 244 6.11 15.78 -18.41
C PRO A 244 7.17 15.40 -17.37
N GLN A 245 7.63 16.34 -16.55
CA GLN A 245 8.58 16.08 -15.47
C GLN A 245 8.01 15.24 -14.33
N GLU A 246 6.70 15.32 -14.09
CA GLU A 246 5.97 14.55 -13.06
C GLU A 246 5.62 13.17 -13.59
N TRP A 247 5.34 13.06 -14.89
CA TRP A 247 4.97 11.82 -15.55
C TRP A 247 6.05 10.73 -15.47
N ILE A 248 7.33 11.12 -15.41
CA ILE A 248 8.44 10.19 -15.18
C ILE A 248 8.23 9.43 -13.86
N HIS A 249 7.84 10.12 -12.79
CA HIS A 249 7.60 9.52 -11.48
C HIS A 249 6.35 8.63 -11.48
N THR A 250 5.33 9.04 -12.21
CA THR A 250 4.12 8.23 -12.43
C THR A 250 4.45 6.92 -13.14
N LYS A 251 5.28 6.96 -14.19
CA LYS A 251 5.77 5.75 -14.87
C LYS A 251 6.55 4.83 -13.94
N THR A 252 7.42 5.38 -13.10
CA THR A 252 8.19 4.63 -12.11
C THR A 252 7.27 3.93 -11.11
N ALA A 253 6.28 4.65 -10.56
CA ALA A 253 5.30 4.07 -9.65
C ALA A 253 4.49 2.94 -10.32
N ARG A 254 4.04 3.12 -11.56
CA ARG A 254 3.30 2.11 -12.33
C ARG A 254 4.13 0.87 -12.67
N ALA A 255 5.43 1.04 -12.89
CA ALA A 255 6.34 -0.08 -13.14
C ALA A 255 6.57 -0.93 -11.88
N ASN A 256 6.36 -0.37 -10.68
CA ASN A 256 6.45 -1.10 -9.44
C ASN A 256 5.28 -2.08 -9.30
N VAL A 257 5.60 -3.37 -9.17
CA VAL A 257 4.60 -4.45 -9.05
C VAL A 257 3.65 -4.25 -7.86
N LEU A 258 4.14 -3.64 -6.77
CA LEU A 258 3.35 -3.36 -5.56
C LEU A 258 2.31 -2.24 -5.75
N CYS A 259 2.47 -1.43 -6.79
CA CYS A 259 1.56 -0.34 -7.15
C CYS A 259 0.61 -0.71 -8.30
N ARG A 260 0.69 -1.94 -8.82
CA ARG A 260 -0.08 -2.38 -10.01
C ARG A 260 -1.59 -2.28 -9.80
N ASP A 261 -2.07 -2.64 -8.62
CA ASP A 261 -3.50 -2.66 -8.27
C ASP A 261 -3.96 -1.39 -7.54
N ALA A 262 -3.09 -0.38 -7.45
CA ALA A 262 -3.45 0.90 -6.85
C ALA A 262 -4.40 1.69 -7.76
N ALA A 263 -5.32 2.43 -7.17
CA ALA A 263 -6.05 3.47 -7.87
C ALA A 263 -5.14 4.69 -8.09
N TYR A 264 -5.30 5.38 -9.21
CA TYR A 264 -4.50 6.56 -9.52
C TYR A 264 -5.38 7.80 -9.59
N ILE A 265 -4.93 8.87 -8.93
CA ILE A 265 -5.49 10.22 -9.04
C ILE A 265 -4.44 11.10 -9.70
N ILE A 266 -4.78 11.68 -10.84
CA ILE A 266 -3.89 12.57 -11.58
C ILE A 266 -4.27 14.02 -11.26
N SER A 267 -3.36 14.73 -10.62
CA SER A 267 -3.51 16.14 -10.26
C SER A 267 -3.01 17.06 -11.38
N PHE A 268 -3.59 18.24 -11.48
CA PHE A 268 -3.15 19.34 -12.36
C PHE A 268 -3.14 19.01 -13.85
N ALA A 269 -4.04 18.11 -14.28
CA ALA A 269 -4.18 17.73 -15.69
C ALA A 269 -4.94 18.77 -16.49
N SER A 270 -4.42 19.15 -17.66
CA SER A 270 -5.17 19.87 -18.68
C SER A 270 -5.99 18.89 -19.53
N ASN A 271 -6.91 19.38 -20.35
CA ASN A 271 -7.70 18.53 -21.26
C ASN A 271 -6.80 17.72 -22.22
N GLU A 272 -5.69 18.27 -22.66
CA GLU A 272 -4.72 17.58 -23.51
C GLU A 272 -4.00 16.46 -22.74
N ASP A 273 -3.59 16.74 -21.48
CA ASP A 273 -2.99 15.74 -20.59
C ASP A 273 -3.95 14.56 -20.36
N ILE A 274 -5.24 14.84 -20.14
CA ILE A 274 -6.27 13.82 -19.89
C ILE A 274 -6.33 12.82 -21.04
N VAL A 275 -6.38 13.31 -22.30
CA VAL A 275 -6.44 12.44 -23.48
C VAL A 275 -5.18 11.58 -23.58
N GLY A 276 -4.00 12.18 -23.45
CA GLY A 276 -2.71 11.48 -23.56
C GLY A 276 -2.50 10.46 -22.44
N ILE A 277 -2.87 10.80 -21.21
CA ILE A 277 -2.66 9.97 -20.03
C ILE A 277 -3.65 8.81 -19.98
N SER A 278 -4.94 9.06 -20.27
CA SER A 278 -6.00 8.02 -20.20
C SER A 278 -5.66 6.78 -20.99
N SER A 279 -5.10 6.94 -22.19
CA SER A 279 -4.70 5.83 -23.06
C SER A 279 -3.57 4.97 -22.48
N SER A 280 -2.84 5.49 -21.51
CA SER A 280 -1.70 4.81 -20.89
C SER A 280 -2.10 3.88 -19.73
N PHE A 281 -3.35 3.95 -19.24
CA PHE A 281 -3.83 3.15 -18.11
C PHE A 281 -4.80 2.06 -18.60
N ALA A 282 -4.66 0.84 -18.06
CA ALA A 282 -5.62 -0.24 -18.30
C ALA A 282 -6.97 0.08 -17.62
N ASN A 283 -6.93 0.59 -16.36
CA ASN A 283 -8.08 1.14 -15.66
C ASN A 283 -7.94 2.66 -15.67
N PRO A 284 -8.95 3.42 -16.12
CA PRO A 284 -8.86 4.87 -16.20
C PRO A 284 -8.51 5.48 -14.84
N PRO A 285 -7.52 6.39 -14.76
CA PRO A 285 -7.25 7.12 -13.53
C PRO A 285 -8.33 8.15 -13.28
N LEU A 286 -8.51 8.56 -12.03
CA LEU A 286 -9.29 9.73 -11.67
C LEU A 286 -8.46 10.98 -11.96
N PHE A 287 -9.05 11.95 -12.65
CA PHE A 287 -8.44 13.28 -12.80
C PHE A 287 -9.02 14.22 -11.74
N ALA A 288 -8.16 14.71 -10.85
CA ALA A 288 -8.58 15.59 -9.77
C ALA A 288 -8.97 16.97 -10.32
N ALA A 289 -10.14 17.43 -9.92
CA ALA A 289 -10.54 18.81 -10.15
C ALA A 289 -9.61 19.79 -9.37
N TRP A 290 -9.37 20.97 -9.94
CA TRP A 290 -8.63 22.01 -9.23
C TRP A 290 -9.53 22.65 -8.17
N ILE A 291 -9.35 22.29 -6.92
CA ILE A 291 -10.10 22.83 -5.79
C ILE A 291 -9.07 23.38 -4.79
N PRO A 292 -8.97 24.73 -4.66
CA PRO A 292 -7.99 25.36 -3.77
C PRO A 292 -8.18 25.04 -2.29
N ASP A 293 -9.45 24.91 -1.86
CA ASP A 293 -9.78 24.57 -0.47
C ASP A 293 -9.79 23.05 -0.29
N MET A 294 -8.85 22.55 0.49
CA MET A 294 -8.73 21.12 0.78
C MET A 294 -9.88 20.58 1.64
N PHE A 295 -10.67 21.45 2.24
CA PHE A 295 -11.86 21.11 3.05
C PHE A 295 -13.18 21.39 2.32
N ALA A 296 -13.13 21.82 1.05
CA ALA A 296 -14.34 22.03 0.26
C ALA A 296 -15.09 20.71 0.05
N ARG A 297 -16.42 20.74 0.24
CA ARG A 297 -17.28 19.55 0.21
C ARG A 297 -18.35 19.55 -0.87
N ASP A 298 -18.86 20.71 -1.24
CA ASP A 298 -20.09 20.85 -2.06
C ASP A 298 -19.84 20.81 -3.57
N GLN A 299 -18.77 20.16 -4.02
CA GLN A 299 -18.45 20.15 -5.43
C GLN A 299 -18.87 18.82 -6.07
N GLU A 300 -19.72 18.91 -7.10
CA GLU A 300 -20.20 17.74 -7.85
C GLU A 300 -19.05 16.93 -8.46
N ASP A 301 -18.00 17.60 -8.91
CA ASP A 301 -16.80 16.96 -9.47
C ASP A 301 -16.08 16.06 -8.46
N LEU A 302 -16.01 16.47 -7.17
CA LEU A 302 -15.48 15.63 -6.10
C LEU A 302 -16.37 14.41 -5.87
N LYS A 303 -17.70 14.61 -5.83
CA LYS A 303 -18.66 13.52 -5.61
C LYS A 303 -18.60 12.50 -6.75
N ALA A 304 -18.48 12.94 -7.98
CA ALA A 304 -18.36 12.05 -9.15
C ALA A 304 -17.06 11.24 -9.12
N GLY A 305 -15.93 11.88 -8.80
CA GLY A 305 -14.63 11.24 -8.76
C GLY A 305 -14.49 10.26 -7.61
N TYR A 306 -14.75 10.71 -6.39
CA TYR A 306 -14.60 9.84 -5.20
C TYR A 306 -15.69 8.79 -5.08
N GLY A 307 -16.89 9.05 -5.63
CA GLY A 307 -17.97 8.07 -5.71
C GLY A 307 -17.55 6.76 -6.39
N TYR A 308 -16.65 6.82 -7.37
CA TYR A 308 -16.09 5.63 -8.00
C TYR A 308 -15.24 4.82 -7.02
N LEU A 309 -14.30 5.46 -6.30
CA LEU A 309 -13.46 4.80 -5.30
C LEU A 309 -14.31 4.16 -4.18
N PHE A 310 -15.36 4.86 -3.74
CA PHE A 310 -16.26 4.42 -2.70
C PHE A 310 -17.20 3.29 -3.13
N SER A 311 -17.70 3.30 -4.36
CA SER A 311 -18.65 2.30 -4.86
C SER A 311 -18.07 0.90 -4.94
N GLU A 312 -16.76 0.76 -5.12
CA GLU A 312 -16.09 -0.53 -5.10
C GLU A 312 -16.11 -1.15 -3.69
N ASP A 313 -15.95 -0.33 -2.66
CA ASP A 313 -15.99 -0.78 -1.27
C ASP A 313 -17.41 -1.21 -0.88
N ARG A 314 -18.45 -0.46 -1.30
CA ARG A 314 -19.86 -0.83 -1.09
C ARG A 314 -20.30 -2.11 -1.81
N LYS A 315 -19.75 -2.41 -2.99
CA LYS A 315 -20.05 -3.67 -3.70
C LYS A 315 -19.55 -4.89 -2.92
N LYS A 316 -18.39 -4.80 -2.27
CA LYS A 316 -17.89 -5.84 -1.37
C LYS A 316 -18.79 -6.00 -0.14
N LYS A 317 -19.25 -4.91 0.46
CA LYS A 317 -20.15 -4.90 1.63
C LYS A 317 -21.49 -5.60 1.32
N LYS A 318 -22.11 -5.37 0.15
CA LYS A 318 -23.35 -6.02 -0.28
C LYS A 318 -23.21 -7.52 -0.53
N SER A 319 -22.12 -7.95 -1.14
CA SER A 319 -21.90 -9.37 -1.44
C SER A 319 -21.69 -10.21 -0.17
N VAL A 320 -21.11 -9.64 0.89
CA VAL A 320 -20.95 -10.31 2.20
C VAL A 320 -22.28 -10.37 2.95
N SER A 321 -23.07 -9.29 2.99
CA SER A 321 -24.37 -9.28 3.67
C SER A 321 -25.40 -10.21 3.02
N GLU A 322 -25.37 -10.38 1.70
CA GLU A 322 -26.27 -11.30 0.98
C GLU A 322 -25.87 -12.77 1.17
N SER A 323 -24.59 -13.07 1.41
CA SER A 323 -24.14 -14.44 1.72
C SER A 323 -24.55 -14.90 3.12
N ASP A 324 -24.65 -14.01 4.10
CA ASP A 324 -25.05 -14.34 5.48
C ASP A 324 -26.58 -14.47 5.63
N THR A 325 -27.35 -13.64 4.93
CA THR A 325 -28.84 -13.75 4.97
C THR A 325 -29.37 -15.00 4.27
N GLY A 326 -28.59 -15.57 3.33
CA GLY A 326 -28.94 -16.80 2.61
C GLY A 326 -28.84 -18.07 3.48
N LYS A 327 -27.99 -18.08 4.52
CA LYS A 327 -27.83 -19.25 5.40
C LYS A 327 -28.91 -19.39 6.47
N HIS A 328 -29.52 -18.30 6.92
CA HIS A 328 -30.59 -18.35 7.92
C HIS A 328 -31.99 -18.66 7.37
N ARG A 329 -32.21 -18.54 6.06
CA ARG A 329 -33.54 -18.82 5.46
C ARG A 329 -33.80 -20.28 5.09
N LYS A 330 -32.79 -21.17 5.11
CA LYS A 330 -32.96 -22.57 4.76
C LYS A 330 -33.36 -23.52 5.93
N HIS A 331 -33.34 -23.05 7.17
CA HIS A 331 -33.70 -23.87 8.33
C HIS A 331 -35.11 -23.67 8.90
N SER A 332 -35.95 -22.78 8.35
CA SER A 332 -37.30 -22.52 8.90
C SER A 332 -38.46 -23.05 8.06
N ARG A 333 -38.23 -23.93 7.06
CA ARG A 333 -39.29 -24.44 6.15
C ARG A 333 -39.54 -25.93 6.19
N SER A 334 -39.09 -26.67 7.24
CA SER A 334 -39.30 -28.10 7.31
C SER A 334 -40.10 -28.61 8.54
N SER A 335 -40.99 -27.77 9.11
CA SER A 335 -41.87 -28.26 10.18
C SER A 335 -43.29 -27.66 10.08
N ARG A 336 -44.02 -28.01 8.99
CA ARG A 336 -45.51 -27.91 8.99
C ARG A 336 -46.07 -28.70 7.80
N ALA A 337 -46.15 -30.01 7.96
CA ALA A 337 -47.11 -30.83 7.22
C ALA A 337 -47.31 -32.14 8.02
N GLY A 338 -48.50 -32.29 8.60
CA GLY A 338 -48.91 -33.58 9.16
C GLY A 338 -49.71 -33.44 10.43
N ARG A 339 -51.01 -33.12 10.29
CA ARG A 339 -52.10 -33.69 11.09
C ARG A 339 -53.45 -33.10 10.63
N THR A 340 -54.18 -33.83 9.81
CA THR A 340 -55.64 -33.85 9.81
C THR A 340 -56.05 -35.24 9.37
N SER A 341 -56.61 -35.96 10.26
CA SER A 341 -57.85 -36.70 10.30
C SER A 341 -57.81 -37.72 11.43
#